data_5307fbed868fa0c7abfde9cf157bc339
#
_entry.id   5307fbed868fa0c7abfde9cf157bc339
#
_cell.length_a   1.000
_cell.length_b   1.000
_cell.length_c   1.000
_cell.angle_alpha   90.00
_cell.angle_beta   90.00
_cell.angle_gamma   90.00
#
_symmetry.space_group_name_H-M   'P 1'
#
loop_
_entity.id
_entity.type
_entity.pdbx_description
1 polymer ?
#
loop_
_entity_poly.entity_id
_entity_poly.type
_entity_poly.pdbx_seq_one_letter_code
_entity_poly.pdbx_strand_id
1 'polypeptide(L)'
;MSKIKKLSLTDLVLYGLVFMVPIAPVSLYGVVYNLSHGMVALVYIIGAIAMFFTAHSYSTLSKHISSSGSAYTYAGVCINPAVGFLTGWILLLDYLLFPTLVAVLGGVAVHAILPQIPIWVWPLIYVAIGTGINYLGIQQTAKFDKLLVFIQLGILAIFVVLILRLLMLDSSHVSFSFKPFFDSQWFTPGLIATAISVAALNFLGFDAISTLSEESEGGGKAVS
;
A
#
# COMPACT_ATOMS: atom_id res chain seq x y z
N MET A 1 -8.96 16.96 -31.56
CA MET A 1 -8.26 16.04 -30.64
C MET A 1 -7.85 16.87 -29.42
N SER A 2 -8.50 16.68 -28.26
CA SER A 2 -8.09 17.34 -27.02
C SER A 2 -6.71 16.81 -26.64
N LYS A 3 -5.74 17.71 -26.42
CA LYS A 3 -4.45 17.33 -25.86
C LYS A 3 -4.70 16.69 -24.49
N ILE A 4 -4.47 15.38 -24.38
CA ILE A 4 -4.47 14.71 -23.09
C ILE A 4 -3.40 15.39 -22.26
N LYS A 5 -3.81 16.06 -21.18
CA LYS A 5 -2.89 16.75 -20.27
C LYS A 5 -2.06 15.67 -19.58
N LYS A 6 -0.75 15.68 -19.81
CA LYS A 6 0.16 14.75 -19.16
C LYS A 6 0.21 15.00 -17.65
N LEU A 7 0.45 13.94 -16.88
CA LEU A 7 0.55 14.00 -15.43
C LEU A 7 1.83 14.70 -14.99
N SER A 8 1.69 15.65 -14.06
CA SER A 8 2.83 16.31 -13.42
C SER A 8 3.46 15.40 -12.34
N LEU A 9 4.67 15.72 -11.88
CA LEU A 9 5.31 15.00 -10.78
C LEU A 9 4.43 14.98 -9.53
N THR A 10 3.75 16.07 -9.21
CA THR A 10 2.82 16.14 -8.07
C THR A 10 1.65 15.18 -8.23
N ASP A 11 1.10 15.07 -9.45
CA ASP A 11 0.02 14.10 -9.71
C ASP A 11 0.52 12.67 -9.52
N LEU A 12 1.73 12.33 -10.02
CA LEU A 12 2.32 11.00 -9.84
C LEU A 12 2.54 10.65 -8.37
N VAL A 13 3.06 11.58 -7.56
CA VAL A 13 3.23 11.36 -6.12
C VAL A 13 1.89 11.15 -5.43
N LEU A 14 0.86 11.95 -5.77
CA LEU A 14 -0.48 11.77 -5.21
C LEU A 14 -1.09 10.42 -5.60
N TYR A 15 -0.96 10.00 -6.87
CA TYR A 15 -1.40 8.68 -7.30
C TYR A 15 -0.67 7.56 -6.57
N GLY A 16 0.65 7.67 -6.40
CA GLY A 16 1.41 6.71 -5.60
C GLY A 16 0.90 6.59 -4.17
N LEU A 17 0.61 7.71 -3.51
CA LEU A 17 0.02 7.71 -2.17
C LEU A 17 -1.38 7.10 -2.14
N VAL A 18 -2.20 7.30 -3.18
CA VAL A 18 -3.52 6.63 -3.30
C VAL A 18 -3.34 5.11 -3.29
N PHE A 19 -2.46 4.59 -4.14
CA PHE A 19 -2.25 3.15 -4.28
C PHE A 19 -1.60 2.51 -3.04
N MET A 20 -0.68 3.21 -2.38
CA MET A 20 -0.01 2.71 -1.16
C MET A 20 -0.88 2.77 0.10
N VAL A 21 -2.03 3.45 0.06
CA VAL A 21 -2.97 3.54 1.19
C VAL A 21 -2.25 3.89 2.51
N PRO A 22 -1.94 5.18 2.79
CA PRO A 22 -1.09 5.59 3.92
C PRO A 22 -1.54 5.10 5.30
N ILE A 23 -2.82 4.78 5.47
CA ILE A 23 -3.37 4.25 6.74
C ILE A 23 -3.21 2.73 6.88
N ALA A 24 -2.79 2.01 5.85
CA ALA A 24 -2.69 0.55 5.86
C ALA A 24 -1.82 0.00 7.02
N PRO A 25 -0.67 0.61 7.40
CA PRO A 25 0.12 0.14 8.53
C PRO A 25 -0.67 0.15 9.85
N VAL A 26 -1.56 1.10 10.05
CA VAL A 26 -2.41 1.16 11.27
C VAL A 26 -3.41 0.02 11.27
N SER A 27 -4.00 -0.30 10.11
CA SER A 27 -4.99 -1.38 9.97
C SER A 27 -4.41 -2.77 10.24
N LEU A 28 -3.16 -3.00 9.83
CA LEU A 28 -2.48 -4.29 9.99
C LEU A 28 -1.59 -4.35 11.24
N TYR A 29 -1.48 -3.25 12.00
CA TYR A 29 -0.60 -3.18 13.17
C TYR A 29 -0.82 -4.32 14.16
N GLY A 30 -2.07 -4.59 14.54
CA GLY A 30 -2.41 -5.63 15.50
C GLY A 30 -2.02 -7.03 15.02
N VAL A 31 -2.18 -7.32 13.73
CA VAL A 31 -1.77 -8.62 13.15
C VAL A 31 -0.25 -8.76 13.17
N VAL A 32 0.48 -7.74 12.72
CA VAL A 32 1.95 -7.74 12.72
C VAL A 32 2.48 -7.81 14.16
N TYR A 33 1.87 -7.09 15.11
CA TYR A 33 2.21 -7.13 16.53
C TYR A 33 2.10 -8.56 17.10
N ASN A 34 0.99 -9.24 16.86
CA ASN A 34 0.77 -10.60 17.33
C ASN A 34 1.74 -11.59 16.68
N LEU A 35 1.95 -11.51 15.37
CA LEU A 35 2.85 -12.39 14.64
C LEU A 35 4.33 -12.18 15.02
N SER A 36 4.72 -10.95 15.38
CA SER A 36 6.11 -10.62 15.75
C SER A 36 6.37 -10.64 17.25
N HIS A 37 5.37 -11.00 18.09
CA HIS A 37 5.43 -10.88 19.55
C HIS A 37 5.88 -9.49 20.00
N GLY A 38 5.38 -8.44 19.33
CA GLY A 38 5.67 -7.05 19.65
C GLY A 38 6.87 -6.44 18.93
N MET A 39 7.66 -7.20 18.16
CA MET A 39 8.84 -6.70 17.41
C MET A 39 8.44 -6.00 16.10
N VAL A 40 7.44 -5.12 16.16
CA VAL A 40 6.85 -4.45 15.00
C VAL A 40 7.85 -3.54 14.31
N ALA A 41 8.66 -2.79 15.07
CA ALA A 41 9.66 -1.88 14.48
C ALA A 41 10.71 -2.66 13.67
N LEU A 42 11.18 -3.80 14.17
CA LEU A 42 12.11 -4.67 13.44
C LEU A 42 11.52 -5.14 12.11
N VAL A 43 10.27 -5.62 12.15
CA VAL A 43 9.56 -6.13 10.96
C VAL A 43 9.45 -5.05 9.89
N TYR A 44 9.00 -3.84 10.26
CA TYR A 44 8.86 -2.75 9.30
C TYR A 44 10.19 -2.21 8.79
N ILE A 45 11.24 -2.19 9.60
CA ILE A 45 12.58 -1.78 9.16
C ILE A 45 13.13 -2.76 8.11
N ILE A 46 13.05 -4.07 8.39
CA ILE A 46 13.53 -5.08 7.43
C ILE A 46 12.68 -5.04 6.16
N GLY A 47 11.35 -4.94 6.30
CA GLY A 47 10.43 -4.78 5.17
C GLY A 47 10.76 -3.55 4.32
N ALA A 48 10.97 -2.39 4.95
CA ALA A 48 11.33 -1.15 4.26
C ALA A 48 12.66 -1.25 3.51
N ILE A 49 13.68 -1.90 4.11
CA ILE A 49 14.96 -2.14 3.45
C ILE A 49 14.78 -3.00 2.20
N ALA A 50 14.04 -4.11 2.32
CA ALA A 50 13.76 -4.98 1.18
C ALA A 50 13.01 -4.25 0.06
N MET A 51 11.97 -3.48 0.43
CA MET A 51 11.18 -2.70 -0.52
C MET A 51 11.96 -1.53 -1.15
N PHE A 52 12.93 -0.95 -0.41
CA PHE A 52 13.84 0.07 -0.97
C PHE A 52 14.64 -0.49 -2.16
N PHE A 53 15.21 -1.69 -2.04
CA PHE A 53 15.91 -2.32 -3.17
C PHE A 53 14.96 -2.63 -4.34
N THR A 54 13.75 -3.07 -4.05
CA THR A 54 12.73 -3.31 -5.07
C THR A 54 12.37 -2.00 -5.79
N ALA A 55 12.07 -0.93 -5.06
CA ALA A 55 11.75 0.38 -5.62
C ALA A 55 12.92 0.95 -6.44
N HIS A 56 14.17 0.78 -5.98
CA HIS A 56 15.35 1.19 -6.73
C HIS A 56 15.48 0.43 -8.06
N SER A 57 15.15 -0.86 -8.08
CA SER A 57 15.14 -1.67 -9.31
C SER A 57 14.07 -1.15 -10.29
N TYR A 58 12.86 -0.86 -9.81
CA TYR A 58 11.79 -0.27 -10.62
C TYR A 58 12.19 1.10 -11.17
N SER A 59 12.78 1.96 -10.33
CA SER A 59 13.32 3.27 -10.75
C SER A 59 14.34 3.13 -11.88
N THR A 60 15.24 2.17 -11.78
CA THR A 60 16.26 1.94 -12.81
C THR A 60 15.64 1.41 -14.10
N LEU A 61 14.72 0.45 -14.00
CA LEU A 61 14.07 -0.14 -15.17
C LEU A 61 13.17 0.86 -15.90
N SER A 62 12.39 1.67 -15.17
CA SER A 62 11.49 2.66 -15.76
C SER A 62 12.22 3.74 -16.57
N LYS A 63 13.46 4.06 -16.20
CA LYS A 63 14.32 4.99 -16.99
C LYS A 63 14.63 4.48 -18.39
N HIS A 64 14.81 3.17 -18.51
CA HIS A 64 15.25 2.55 -19.77
C HIS A 64 14.08 1.96 -20.55
N ILE A 65 13.04 1.52 -19.87
CA ILE A 65 11.86 0.88 -20.45
C ILE A 65 10.63 1.69 -20.02
N SER A 66 10.29 2.70 -20.82
CA SER A 66 9.11 3.54 -20.59
C SER A 66 7.88 2.81 -21.15
N SER A 67 7.24 1.99 -20.32
CA SER A 67 6.06 1.20 -20.69
C SER A 67 5.09 1.11 -19.52
N SER A 68 3.80 1.18 -19.80
CA SER A 68 2.73 1.00 -18.81
C SER A 68 2.54 -0.44 -18.32
N GLY A 69 3.27 -1.40 -18.92
CA GLY A 69 3.19 -2.82 -18.53
C GLY A 69 3.91 -3.17 -17.23
N SER A 70 4.60 -2.21 -16.56
CA SER A 70 5.25 -2.43 -15.26
C SER A 70 6.14 -3.69 -15.25
N ALA A 71 6.10 -4.48 -14.16
CA ALA A 71 6.91 -5.69 -14.01
C ALA A 71 6.71 -6.72 -15.13
N TYR A 72 5.52 -6.80 -15.72
CA TYR A 72 5.27 -7.66 -16.91
C TYR A 72 6.25 -7.33 -18.04
N THR A 73 6.33 -6.05 -18.41
CA THR A 73 7.22 -5.62 -19.50
C THR A 73 8.68 -5.75 -19.12
N TYR A 74 9.05 -5.38 -17.88
CA TYR A 74 10.43 -5.48 -17.41
C TYR A 74 10.93 -6.93 -17.43
N ALA A 75 10.14 -7.87 -16.93
CA ALA A 75 10.49 -9.29 -16.95
C ALA A 75 10.56 -9.87 -18.37
N GLY A 76 9.62 -9.47 -19.24
CA GLY A 76 9.58 -9.92 -20.63
C GLY A 76 10.76 -9.43 -21.46
N VAL A 77 11.19 -8.20 -21.25
CA VAL A 77 12.32 -7.57 -21.99
C VAL A 77 13.67 -7.97 -21.41
N CYS A 78 13.81 -7.97 -20.07
CA CYS A 78 15.11 -8.17 -19.42
C CYS A 78 15.47 -9.65 -19.23
N ILE A 79 14.48 -10.55 -19.18
CA ILE A 79 14.72 -11.99 -18.95
C ILE A 79 14.32 -12.79 -20.21
N ASN A 80 13.03 -13.01 -20.40
CA ASN A 80 12.45 -13.60 -21.61
C ASN A 80 10.92 -13.48 -21.63
N PRO A 81 10.25 -13.66 -22.79
CA PRO A 81 8.81 -13.55 -22.91
C PRO A 81 7.98 -14.51 -22.03
N ALA A 82 8.49 -15.69 -21.75
CA ALA A 82 7.79 -16.68 -20.91
C ALA A 82 7.74 -16.22 -19.44
N VAL A 83 8.84 -15.66 -18.92
CA VAL A 83 8.89 -15.06 -17.58
C VAL A 83 7.99 -13.81 -17.52
N GLY A 84 8.00 -12.98 -18.58
CA GLY A 84 7.08 -11.87 -18.72
C GLY A 84 5.63 -12.31 -18.62
N PHE A 85 5.23 -13.35 -19.35
CA PHE A 85 3.87 -13.90 -19.29
C PHE A 85 3.49 -14.36 -17.89
N LEU A 86 4.36 -15.11 -17.21
CA LEU A 86 4.10 -15.53 -15.82
C LEU A 86 3.98 -14.35 -14.87
N THR A 87 4.83 -13.34 -15.02
CA THR A 87 4.77 -12.10 -14.22
C THR A 87 3.45 -11.37 -14.46
N GLY A 88 3.00 -11.26 -15.71
CA GLY A 88 1.70 -10.66 -16.05
C GLY A 88 0.53 -11.42 -15.43
N TRP A 89 0.60 -12.74 -15.40
CA TRP A 89 -0.42 -13.56 -14.75
C TRP A 89 -0.48 -13.35 -13.24
N ILE A 90 0.69 -13.23 -12.58
CA ILE A 90 0.78 -12.93 -11.14
C ILE A 90 0.23 -11.52 -10.84
N LEU A 91 0.58 -10.52 -11.66
CA LEU A 91 0.03 -9.16 -11.52
C LEU A 91 -1.49 -9.14 -11.68
N LEU A 92 -2.03 -9.90 -12.63
CA LEU A 92 -3.49 -10.01 -12.80
C LEU A 92 -4.15 -10.57 -11.53
N LEU A 93 -3.57 -11.60 -10.93
CA LEU A 93 -4.06 -12.18 -9.67
C LEU A 93 -3.98 -11.16 -8.53
N ASP A 94 -2.90 -10.38 -8.44
CA ASP A 94 -2.74 -9.33 -7.43
C ASP A 94 -3.86 -8.28 -7.56
N TYR A 95 -4.08 -7.75 -8.76
CA TYR A 95 -5.13 -6.75 -9.02
C TYR A 95 -6.57 -7.27 -8.82
N LEU A 96 -6.79 -8.58 -8.87
CA LEU A 96 -8.08 -9.20 -8.56
C LEU A 96 -8.24 -9.49 -7.07
N LEU A 97 -7.21 -10.06 -6.44
CA LEU A 97 -7.32 -10.59 -5.07
C LEU A 97 -7.11 -9.49 -4.03
N PHE A 98 -6.21 -8.55 -4.26
CA PHE A 98 -5.91 -7.51 -3.28
C PHE A 98 -7.10 -6.59 -2.98
N PRO A 99 -7.84 -6.03 -3.95
CA PRO A 99 -9.05 -5.25 -3.67
C PRO A 99 -10.12 -6.07 -2.93
N THR A 100 -10.23 -7.35 -3.27
CA THR A 100 -11.15 -8.27 -2.58
C THR A 100 -10.76 -8.44 -1.12
N LEU A 101 -9.48 -8.65 -0.83
CA LEU A 101 -8.95 -8.76 0.54
C LEU A 101 -9.24 -7.47 1.33
N VAL A 102 -8.96 -6.30 0.74
CA VAL A 102 -9.20 -5.00 1.38
C VAL A 102 -10.68 -4.80 1.68
N ALA A 103 -11.58 -5.15 0.75
CA ALA A 103 -13.02 -5.07 0.95
C ALA A 103 -13.50 -5.96 2.10
N VAL A 104 -12.96 -7.19 2.21
CA VAL A 104 -13.29 -8.11 3.30
C VAL A 104 -12.75 -7.59 4.64
N LEU A 105 -11.50 -7.16 4.71
CA LEU A 105 -10.91 -6.60 5.94
C LEU A 105 -11.65 -5.34 6.40
N GLY A 106 -12.01 -4.46 5.46
CA GLY A 106 -12.86 -3.30 5.74
C GLY A 106 -14.24 -3.71 6.28
N GLY A 107 -14.82 -4.76 5.70
CA GLY A 107 -16.08 -5.33 6.18
C GLY A 107 -16.00 -5.84 7.62
N VAL A 108 -14.92 -6.53 7.97
CA VAL A 108 -14.66 -6.99 9.35
C VAL A 108 -14.56 -5.80 10.31
N ALA A 109 -13.83 -4.76 9.92
CA ALA A 109 -13.63 -3.58 10.76
C ALA A 109 -14.95 -2.83 11.02
N VAL A 110 -15.78 -2.64 9.98
CA VAL A 110 -17.08 -1.96 10.14
C VAL A 110 -18.10 -2.82 10.87
N HIS A 111 -18.09 -4.15 10.67
CA HIS A 111 -18.95 -5.07 11.44
C HIS A 111 -18.65 -5.02 12.95
N ALA A 112 -17.41 -4.80 13.35
CA ALA A 112 -17.05 -4.63 14.75
C ALA A 112 -17.70 -3.39 15.40
N ILE A 113 -18.02 -2.35 14.59
CA ILE A 113 -18.70 -1.12 15.04
C ILE A 113 -20.22 -1.26 14.91
N LEU A 114 -20.69 -1.92 13.85
CA LEU A 114 -22.10 -2.10 13.51
C LEU A 114 -22.46 -3.58 13.39
N PRO A 115 -22.52 -4.33 14.49
CA PRO A 115 -22.72 -5.79 14.48
C PRO A 115 -24.13 -6.22 14.03
N GLN A 116 -25.09 -5.29 13.95
CA GLN A 116 -26.44 -5.57 13.50
C GLN A 116 -26.51 -5.92 11.99
N ILE A 117 -25.51 -5.47 11.21
CA ILE A 117 -25.45 -5.72 9.77
C ILE A 117 -24.53 -6.91 9.51
N PRO A 118 -25.00 -7.96 8.80
CA PRO A 118 -24.17 -9.13 8.50
C PRO A 118 -22.85 -8.75 7.79
N ILE A 119 -21.76 -9.40 8.16
CA ILE A 119 -20.40 -9.08 7.70
C ILE A 119 -20.25 -9.09 6.18
N TRP A 120 -20.95 -9.99 5.49
CA TRP A 120 -20.88 -10.13 4.03
C TRP A 120 -21.49 -8.97 3.25
N VAL A 121 -22.34 -8.15 3.90
CA VAL A 121 -22.97 -6.97 3.27
C VAL A 121 -21.95 -5.89 2.96
N TRP A 122 -20.95 -5.70 3.83
CA TRP A 122 -19.98 -4.62 3.72
C TRP A 122 -19.09 -4.71 2.48
N PRO A 123 -18.49 -5.87 2.14
CA PRO A 123 -17.75 -6.02 0.89
C PRO A 123 -18.59 -5.70 -0.35
N LEU A 124 -19.87 -6.09 -0.36
CA LEU A 124 -20.77 -5.77 -1.47
C LEU A 124 -21.03 -4.26 -1.59
N ILE A 125 -21.20 -3.56 -0.47
CA ILE A 125 -21.34 -2.10 -0.45
C ILE A 125 -20.07 -1.43 -1.01
N TYR A 126 -18.87 -1.87 -0.58
CA TYR A 126 -17.61 -1.32 -1.08
C TYR A 126 -17.45 -1.53 -2.58
N VAL A 127 -17.74 -2.72 -3.08
CA VAL A 127 -17.69 -3.02 -4.52
C VAL A 127 -18.71 -2.16 -5.27
N ALA A 128 -19.92 -2.02 -4.76
CA ALA A 128 -20.97 -1.21 -5.40
C ALA A 128 -20.58 0.28 -5.47
N ILE A 129 -20.04 0.83 -4.37
CA ILE A 129 -19.56 2.23 -4.32
C ILE A 129 -18.39 2.42 -5.30
N GLY A 130 -17.38 1.54 -5.25
CA GLY A 130 -16.22 1.64 -6.13
C GLY A 130 -16.59 1.53 -7.59
N THR A 131 -17.49 0.58 -7.95
CA THR A 131 -18.01 0.44 -9.31
C THR A 131 -18.79 1.68 -9.75
N GLY A 132 -19.64 2.22 -8.87
CA GLY A 132 -20.41 3.45 -9.13
C GLY A 132 -19.49 4.65 -9.39
N ILE A 133 -18.45 4.83 -8.59
CA ILE A 133 -17.47 5.92 -8.78
C ILE A 133 -16.71 5.74 -10.10
N ASN A 134 -16.26 4.53 -10.41
CA ASN A 134 -15.57 4.24 -11.67
C ASN A 134 -16.47 4.47 -12.90
N TYR A 135 -17.76 4.19 -12.79
CA TYR A 135 -18.73 4.45 -13.86
C TYR A 135 -18.87 5.96 -14.18
N LEU A 136 -18.63 6.83 -13.20
CA LEU A 136 -18.63 8.30 -13.38
C LEU A 136 -17.41 8.83 -14.17
N GLY A 137 -16.44 7.96 -14.44
CA GLY A 137 -15.27 8.22 -15.26
C GLY A 137 -14.03 8.66 -14.47
N ILE A 138 -12.88 8.54 -15.13
CA ILE A 138 -11.54 8.69 -14.52
C ILE A 138 -11.29 10.02 -13.81
N GLN A 139 -11.89 11.11 -14.29
CA GLN A 139 -11.71 12.42 -13.66
C GLN A 139 -12.41 12.53 -12.30
N GLN A 140 -13.58 11.91 -12.14
CA GLN A 140 -14.29 11.91 -10.87
C GLN A 140 -13.62 10.94 -9.89
N THR A 141 -13.21 9.77 -10.37
CA THR A 141 -12.44 8.82 -9.60
C THR A 141 -11.18 9.47 -9.03
N ALA A 142 -10.38 10.16 -9.85
CA ALA A 142 -9.16 10.84 -9.40
C ALA A 142 -9.43 11.93 -8.34
N LYS A 143 -10.55 12.66 -8.42
CA LYS A 143 -10.92 13.64 -7.38
C LYS A 143 -11.31 12.95 -6.07
N PHE A 144 -12.04 11.85 -6.16
CA PHE A 144 -12.45 11.06 -5.01
C PHE A 144 -11.25 10.44 -4.31
N ASP A 145 -10.32 9.88 -5.08
CA ASP A 145 -9.08 9.31 -4.57
C ASP A 145 -8.22 10.35 -3.83
N LYS A 146 -8.06 11.54 -4.42
CA LYS A 146 -7.37 12.66 -3.73
C LYS A 146 -8.04 13.02 -2.42
N LEU A 147 -9.37 13.11 -2.37
CA LEU A 147 -10.11 13.38 -1.15
C LEU A 147 -9.85 12.29 -0.09
N LEU A 148 -9.89 11.01 -0.50
CA LEU A 148 -9.64 9.91 0.42
C LEU A 148 -8.22 9.93 1.00
N VAL A 149 -7.20 10.26 0.21
CA VAL A 149 -5.82 10.41 0.71
C VAL A 149 -5.73 11.53 1.75
N PHE A 150 -6.34 12.68 1.50
CA PHE A 150 -6.32 13.77 2.48
C PHE A 150 -7.05 13.39 3.78
N ILE A 151 -8.16 12.66 3.69
CA ILE A 151 -8.87 12.14 4.87
C ILE A 151 -7.96 11.16 5.63
N GLN A 152 -7.30 10.22 4.95
CA GLN A 152 -6.39 9.25 5.57
C GLN A 152 -5.21 9.94 6.27
N LEU A 153 -4.57 10.91 5.61
CA LEU A 153 -3.48 11.69 6.20
C LEU A 153 -3.96 12.52 7.40
N GLY A 154 -5.17 13.07 7.34
CA GLY A 154 -5.80 13.77 8.46
C GLY A 154 -6.03 12.85 9.67
N ILE A 155 -6.59 11.66 9.45
CA ILE A 155 -6.79 10.64 10.49
C ILE A 155 -5.44 10.23 11.09
N LEU A 156 -4.44 9.98 10.25
CA LEU A 156 -3.08 9.61 10.71
C LEU A 156 -2.46 10.74 11.56
N ALA A 157 -2.59 11.99 11.13
CA ALA A 157 -2.10 13.14 11.88
C ALA A 157 -2.79 13.26 13.26
N ILE A 158 -4.12 13.11 13.30
CA ILE A 158 -4.89 13.09 14.56
C ILE A 158 -4.41 11.95 15.46
N PHE A 159 -4.21 10.76 14.91
CA PHE A 159 -3.72 9.59 15.64
C PHE A 159 -2.34 9.86 16.27
N VAL A 160 -1.40 10.42 15.49
CA VAL A 160 -0.06 10.79 15.99
C VAL A 160 -0.16 11.85 17.10
N VAL A 161 -0.97 12.89 16.91
CA VAL A 161 -1.18 13.95 17.92
C VAL A 161 -1.77 13.39 19.22
N LEU A 162 -2.74 12.47 19.13
CA LEU A 162 -3.33 11.82 20.30
C LEU A 162 -2.32 10.96 21.05
N ILE A 163 -1.48 10.20 20.34
CA ILE A 163 -0.40 9.42 20.96
C ILE A 163 0.60 10.36 21.66
N LEU A 164 1.07 11.39 20.99
CA LEU A 164 2.01 12.35 21.57
C LEU A 164 1.41 13.03 22.82
N ARG A 165 0.14 13.42 22.77
CA ARG A 165 -0.56 13.98 23.92
C ARG A 165 -0.63 13.00 25.08
N LEU A 166 -0.93 11.72 24.80
CA LEU A 166 -1.01 10.69 25.83
C LEU A 166 0.34 10.45 26.49
N LEU A 167 1.43 10.40 25.70
CA LEU A 167 2.80 10.29 26.18
C LEU A 167 3.21 11.48 27.06
N MET A 168 2.74 12.70 26.76
CA MET A 168 3.07 13.90 27.52
C MET A 168 2.26 14.03 28.82
N LEU A 169 1.00 13.56 28.84
CA LEU A 169 0.11 13.69 29.99
C LEU A 169 0.29 12.59 31.02
N ASP A 170 0.68 11.40 30.60
CA ASP A 170 0.81 10.22 31.45
C ASP A 170 2.19 9.55 31.27
N SER A 171 3.23 10.29 31.64
CA SER A 171 4.62 9.81 31.60
C SER A 171 4.91 8.70 32.63
N SER A 172 4.01 8.49 33.60
CA SER A 172 4.20 7.51 34.69
C SER A 172 4.12 6.06 34.22
N HIS A 173 3.42 5.79 33.11
CA HIS A 173 3.26 4.45 32.55
C HIS A 173 4.08 4.21 31.28
N VAL A 174 4.82 5.21 30.82
CA VAL A 174 5.65 5.13 29.61
C VAL A 174 7.06 4.74 30.00
N SER A 175 7.40 3.45 29.91
CA SER A 175 8.78 2.99 29.95
C SER A 175 9.32 2.83 28.53
N PHE A 176 10.46 3.45 28.23
CA PHE A 176 11.14 3.20 26.98
C PHE A 176 11.62 1.75 26.94
N SER A 177 11.19 1.01 25.92
CA SER A 177 11.54 -0.41 25.74
C SER A 177 12.13 -0.63 24.37
N PHE A 178 13.19 -1.43 24.27
CA PHE A 178 13.76 -1.90 23.01
C PHE A 178 13.04 -3.14 22.44
N LYS A 179 12.05 -3.69 23.13
CA LYS A 179 11.28 -4.86 22.66
C LYS A 179 10.71 -4.72 21.25
N PRO A 180 10.19 -3.55 20.81
CA PRO A 180 9.72 -3.40 19.42
C PRO A 180 10.80 -3.61 18.36
N PHE A 181 12.07 -3.44 18.72
CA PHE A 181 13.22 -3.67 17.83
C PHE A 181 13.79 -5.07 17.99
N PHE A 182 13.86 -5.60 19.21
CA PHE A 182 14.41 -6.93 19.45
C PHE A 182 13.98 -7.47 20.82
N ASP A 183 13.46 -8.71 20.82
CA ASP A 183 13.18 -9.47 22.04
C ASP A 183 13.79 -10.86 21.89
N SER A 184 14.87 -11.12 22.68
CA SER A 184 15.61 -12.39 22.64
C SER A 184 14.79 -13.62 23.04
N GLN A 185 13.70 -13.43 23.77
CA GLN A 185 12.84 -14.55 24.20
C GLN A 185 12.01 -15.11 23.04
N TRP A 186 11.60 -14.26 22.10
CA TRP A 186 10.68 -14.61 21.02
C TRP A 186 11.31 -14.54 19.63
N PHE A 187 12.54 -14.00 19.53
CA PHE A 187 13.15 -13.85 18.22
C PHE A 187 13.49 -15.20 17.59
N THR A 188 12.85 -15.49 16.47
CA THR A 188 13.26 -16.54 15.53
C THR A 188 13.17 -16.00 14.11
N PRO A 189 14.10 -16.36 13.21
CA PRO A 189 14.06 -15.91 11.82
C PRO A 189 12.75 -16.25 11.11
N GLY A 190 12.17 -17.42 11.39
CA GLY A 190 10.89 -17.86 10.80
C GLY A 190 9.70 -16.99 11.26
N LEU A 191 9.65 -16.63 12.55
CA LEU A 191 8.61 -15.76 13.09
C LEU A 191 8.67 -14.37 12.43
N ILE A 192 9.88 -13.79 12.35
CA ILE A 192 10.07 -12.48 11.71
C ILE A 192 9.73 -12.54 10.21
N ALA A 193 10.14 -13.60 9.50
CA ALA A 193 9.79 -13.78 8.09
C ALA A 193 8.27 -13.84 7.87
N THR A 194 7.54 -14.55 8.74
CA THR A 194 6.07 -14.61 8.70
C THR A 194 5.45 -13.22 8.93
N ALA A 195 5.93 -12.48 9.92
CA ALA A 195 5.44 -11.14 10.20
C ALA A 195 5.76 -10.15 9.04
N ILE A 196 6.95 -10.25 8.42
CA ILE A 196 7.34 -9.46 7.25
C ILE A 196 6.42 -9.76 6.06
N SER A 197 6.01 -11.02 5.84
CA SER A 197 5.12 -11.38 4.74
C SER A 197 3.76 -10.66 4.85
N VAL A 198 3.24 -10.48 6.05
CA VAL A 198 2.02 -9.68 6.28
C VAL A 198 2.32 -8.18 6.18
N ALA A 199 3.42 -7.70 6.77
CA ALA A 199 3.79 -6.30 6.70
C ALA A 199 4.08 -5.83 5.25
N ALA A 200 4.53 -6.74 4.36
CA ALA A 200 4.75 -6.46 2.95
C ALA A 200 3.48 -5.97 2.23
N LEU A 201 2.29 -6.37 2.68
CA LEU A 201 1.03 -5.86 2.14
C LEU A 201 0.88 -4.33 2.27
N ASN A 202 1.54 -3.71 3.26
CA ASN A 202 1.52 -2.27 3.45
C ASN A 202 2.38 -1.49 2.43
N PHE A 203 3.21 -2.18 1.69
CA PHE A 203 4.06 -1.60 0.65
C PHE A 203 3.52 -1.87 -0.76
N LEU A 204 2.41 -2.61 -0.91
CA LEU A 204 1.80 -2.85 -2.22
C LEU A 204 1.31 -1.54 -2.81
N GLY A 205 1.31 -1.48 -4.14
CA GLY A 205 0.83 -0.34 -4.91
C GLY A 205 1.92 0.69 -5.30
N PHE A 206 3.14 0.64 -4.75
CA PHE A 206 4.21 1.54 -5.19
C PHE A 206 4.59 1.35 -6.66
N ASP A 207 4.45 0.13 -7.18
CA ASP A 207 4.73 -0.23 -8.57
C ASP A 207 3.68 0.32 -9.55
N ALA A 208 2.47 0.64 -9.07
CA ALA A 208 1.41 1.23 -9.87
C ALA A 208 1.83 2.59 -10.49
N ILE A 209 2.76 3.34 -9.86
CA ILE A 209 3.31 4.56 -10.44
C ILE A 209 4.01 4.26 -11.77
N SER A 210 4.67 3.09 -11.90
CA SER A 210 5.36 2.71 -13.13
C SER A 210 4.42 2.50 -14.32
N THR A 211 3.16 2.14 -14.07
CA THR A 211 2.13 2.00 -15.12
C THR A 211 1.73 3.34 -15.75
N LEU A 212 1.98 4.45 -15.05
CA LEU A 212 1.67 5.81 -15.50
C LEU A 212 2.82 6.46 -16.30
N SER A 213 3.89 5.71 -16.59
CA SER A 213 5.08 6.24 -17.26
C SER A 213 4.79 6.86 -18.62
N GLU A 214 3.86 6.30 -19.40
CA GLU A 214 3.48 6.82 -20.73
C GLU A 214 2.62 8.10 -20.64
N GLU A 215 1.89 8.27 -19.54
CA GLU A 215 0.99 9.40 -19.31
C GLU A 215 1.67 10.56 -18.57
N SER A 216 2.91 10.39 -18.12
CA SER A 216 3.65 11.39 -17.35
C SER A 216 4.41 12.40 -18.23
N GLU A 217 4.58 13.63 -17.71
CA GLU A 217 5.50 14.61 -18.27
C GLU A 217 6.94 14.15 -18.02
N GLY A 218 7.63 13.67 -19.07
CA GLY A 218 9.00 13.13 -18.95
C GLY A 218 9.10 11.61 -19.04
N GLY A 219 7.98 10.90 -19.19
CA GLY A 219 7.97 9.45 -19.38
C GLY A 219 8.56 8.69 -18.20
N GLY A 220 9.27 7.60 -18.45
CA GLY A 220 9.89 6.78 -17.43
C GLY A 220 10.86 7.51 -16.48
N LYS A 221 11.44 8.65 -16.92
CA LYS A 221 12.30 9.47 -16.05
C LYS A 221 11.53 10.22 -14.96
N ALA A 222 10.27 10.56 -15.19
CA ALA A 222 9.46 11.24 -14.19
C ALA A 222 8.94 10.28 -13.12
N VAL A 223 8.85 8.98 -13.45
CA VAL A 223 8.38 7.91 -12.58
C VAL A 223 9.52 7.31 -11.74
N SER A 224 10.75 7.58 -12.14
CA SER A 224 11.95 7.07 -11.47
C SER A 224 12.41 7.97 -10.32
#